data_c5784d0a8afeb1a8d258147517720e31
#
_entry.id   c5784d0a8afeb1a8d258147517720e31
#
_cell.length_a   1.000
_cell.length_b   1.000
_cell.length_c   1.000
_cell.angle_alpha   90.00
_cell.angle_beta   90.00
_cell.angle_gamma   90.00
#
_symmetry.space_group_name_H-M   'P 1'
#
loop_
_entity.id
_entity.type
_entity.pdbx_description
1 polymer ?
#
loop_
_entity_poly.entity_id
_entity_poly.type
_entity_poly.pdbx_seq_one_letter_code
_entity_poly.pdbx_strand_id
1 'polypeptide(L)'
;MNLALSAPWVLLLLPLALLPLLFSSQREQSYPSIGGIEADPLSLAIDWTLRIAGAIAIVALILGLGGLHRLGRTIEKSGEGAHIVLLIDRSSSMDNTFAGRAPEGGEESKSAAARRLLKDFIVHRDHDLVGVAAFSTSPMHILPMTEHKDAVMAAVDAMDRAGLAMTNVGRGLALSLDMQEADTSPAARVIVLVSDGAAVIDRKVQDKLRAAFARRPINLYWLFLRTAGTPGISTVPAPGEEDTPQAMPERHLDKFFKSLGISYRAFEAENPEAIALAISEIGKLERSPITYLERIPHEDLSARVFAVAAAALLVLLAAKLSEVRLVSPREEA
;
A
#
# COMPACT_ATOMS: atom_id res chain seq x y z
N MET A 1 15.86 -20.33 -8.42
CA MET A 1 15.39 -20.15 -7.02
C MET A 1 16.52 -19.45 -6.28
N ASN A 2 16.34 -18.20 -5.85
CA ASN A 2 17.40 -17.44 -5.17
C ASN A 2 17.25 -17.67 -3.66
N LEU A 3 18.10 -18.54 -3.11
CA LEU A 3 18.23 -18.76 -1.67
C LEU A 3 19.36 -17.87 -1.14
N ALA A 4 19.18 -17.32 0.04
CA ALA A 4 20.18 -16.54 0.75
C ALA A 4 20.22 -16.91 2.23
N LEU A 5 21.30 -16.53 2.89
CA LEU A 5 21.50 -16.73 4.32
C LEU A 5 21.68 -15.38 4.99
N SER A 6 21.01 -15.17 6.10
CA SER A 6 21.16 -13.94 6.90
C SER A 6 22.54 -13.85 7.54
N ALA A 7 23.13 -15.01 7.90
CA ALA A 7 24.44 -15.11 8.52
C ALA A 7 25.33 -16.12 7.77
N PRO A 8 25.91 -15.76 6.61
CA PRO A 8 26.68 -16.71 5.77
C PRO A 8 27.94 -17.24 6.45
N TRP A 9 28.50 -16.55 7.42
CA TRP A 9 29.66 -17.00 8.19
C TRP A 9 29.42 -18.32 8.96
N VAL A 10 28.15 -18.69 9.24
CA VAL A 10 27.78 -19.95 9.90
C VAL A 10 28.12 -21.17 9.03
N LEU A 11 28.26 -20.99 7.71
CA LEU A 11 28.73 -22.06 6.82
C LEU A 11 30.16 -22.55 7.15
N LEU A 12 30.95 -21.77 7.86
CA LEU A 12 32.27 -22.20 8.36
C LEU A 12 32.17 -23.41 9.33
N LEU A 13 30.98 -23.67 9.88
CA LEU A 13 30.72 -24.84 10.74
C LEU A 13 30.36 -26.10 9.94
N LEU A 14 30.19 -26.03 8.62
CA LEU A 14 29.87 -27.22 7.79
C LEU A 14 30.83 -28.40 7.95
N PRO A 15 32.16 -28.23 8.16
CA PRO A 15 33.04 -29.33 8.42
C PRO A 15 32.64 -30.21 9.63
N LEU A 16 31.91 -29.64 10.61
CA LEU A 16 31.39 -30.41 11.75
C LEU A 16 30.42 -31.54 11.32
N ALA A 17 29.75 -31.39 10.19
CA ALA A 17 28.85 -32.40 9.65
C ALA A 17 29.58 -33.66 9.19
N LEU A 18 30.91 -33.60 9.02
CA LEU A 18 31.75 -34.78 8.71
C LEU A 18 32.03 -35.63 9.94
N LEU A 19 31.93 -35.07 11.16
CA LEU A 19 32.25 -35.80 12.38
C LEU A 19 31.44 -37.10 12.54
N PRO A 20 30.11 -37.12 12.37
CA PRO A 20 29.36 -38.40 12.46
C PRO A 20 29.75 -39.43 11.39
N LEU A 21 30.25 -38.98 10.24
CA LEU A 21 30.68 -39.87 9.15
C LEU A 21 32.06 -40.49 9.43
N LEU A 22 32.95 -39.73 10.09
CA LEU A 22 34.31 -40.13 10.37
C LEU A 22 34.46 -40.93 11.69
N PHE A 23 33.64 -40.57 12.68
CA PHE A 23 33.71 -41.17 14.01
C PHE A 23 32.47 -42.03 14.27
N SER A 24 32.70 -43.34 14.58
CA SER A 24 31.64 -44.23 15.09
C SER A 24 31.42 -43.95 16.57
N SER A 25 30.15 -43.75 16.98
CA SER A 25 29.81 -43.65 18.40
C SER A 25 29.63 -45.00 19.07
N GLN A 26 29.77 -46.08 18.32
CA GLN A 26 29.68 -47.44 18.84
C GLN A 26 30.96 -47.76 19.66
N ARG A 27 30.76 -48.09 20.92
CA ARG A 27 31.88 -48.62 21.73
C ARG A 27 32.25 -50.02 21.24
N GLU A 28 33.40 -50.12 20.59
CA GLU A 28 33.99 -51.43 20.27
C GLU A 28 34.36 -52.10 21.59
N GLN A 29 33.66 -53.20 21.93
CA GLN A 29 34.07 -54.08 23.01
C GLN A 29 34.85 -55.23 22.39
N SER A 30 36.11 -55.33 22.75
CA SER A 30 36.94 -56.44 22.35
C SER A 30 36.49 -57.73 23.06
N TYR A 31 35.92 -58.67 22.32
CA TYR A 31 35.62 -60.00 22.79
C TYR A 31 36.70 -60.94 22.29
N PRO A 32 37.28 -61.83 23.18
CA PRO A 32 38.45 -62.65 22.84
C PRO A 32 38.16 -63.84 21.92
N SER A 33 36.93 -64.01 21.40
CA SER A 33 36.60 -65.14 20.53
C SER A 33 35.44 -64.79 19.57
N ILE A 34 35.72 -64.01 18.55
CA ILE A 34 34.77 -63.71 17.42
C ILE A 34 35.34 -64.35 16.11
N GLY A 35 36.10 -65.44 16.21
CA GLY A 35 36.50 -66.14 15.00
C GLY A 35 35.31 -66.86 14.37
N GLY A 36 34.65 -66.23 13.39
CA GLY A 36 33.58 -66.85 12.60
C GLY A 36 32.26 -66.07 12.48
N ILE A 37 32.15 -64.84 13.01
CA ILE A 37 30.96 -64.00 12.78
C ILE A 37 31.18 -63.22 11.49
N GLU A 38 30.42 -63.58 10.44
CA GLU A 38 30.36 -62.78 9.21
C GLU A 38 29.76 -61.43 9.51
N ALA A 39 30.28 -60.38 8.84
CA ALA A 39 29.75 -59.02 8.97
C ALA A 39 28.28 -59.02 8.53
N ASP A 40 27.38 -58.68 9.45
CA ASP A 40 25.93 -58.56 9.16
C ASP A 40 25.66 -57.32 8.31
N PRO A 41 25.18 -57.48 7.07
CA PRO A 41 24.90 -56.35 6.18
C PRO A 41 23.83 -55.41 6.76
N LEU A 42 22.92 -55.93 7.59
CA LEU A 42 21.89 -55.12 8.25
C LEU A 42 22.49 -54.14 9.29
N SER A 43 23.41 -54.64 10.09
CA SER A 43 24.14 -53.84 11.08
C SER A 43 24.94 -52.70 10.41
N LEU A 44 25.60 -53.00 9.28
CA LEU A 44 26.31 -52.01 8.50
C LEU A 44 25.38 -50.93 7.94
N ALA A 45 24.22 -51.33 7.42
CA ALA A 45 23.20 -50.38 6.88
C ALA A 45 22.65 -49.49 7.97
N ILE A 46 22.39 -50.00 9.17
CA ILE A 46 21.94 -49.23 10.33
C ILE A 46 23.02 -48.20 10.73
N ASP A 47 24.28 -48.62 10.86
CA ASP A 47 25.38 -47.73 11.24
C ASP A 47 25.50 -46.53 10.24
N TRP A 48 25.52 -46.83 8.95
CA TRP A 48 25.55 -45.78 7.94
C TRP A 48 24.33 -44.87 7.96
N THR A 49 23.13 -45.41 8.21
CA THR A 49 21.89 -44.62 8.33
C THR A 49 21.98 -43.64 9.49
N LEU A 50 22.49 -44.09 10.65
CA LEU A 50 22.66 -43.21 11.81
C LEU A 50 23.73 -42.14 11.60
N ARG A 51 24.84 -42.48 10.95
CA ARG A 51 25.88 -41.50 10.58
C ARG A 51 25.34 -40.42 9.64
N ILE A 52 24.59 -40.82 8.61
CA ILE A 52 23.96 -39.93 7.67
C ILE A 52 22.93 -39.04 8.38
N ALA A 53 22.10 -39.63 9.25
CA ALA A 53 21.14 -38.84 10.04
C ALA A 53 21.83 -37.80 10.92
N GLY A 54 22.96 -38.13 11.55
CA GLY A 54 23.78 -37.21 12.31
C GLY A 54 24.33 -36.07 11.47
N ALA A 55 24.85 -36.36 10.29
CA ALA A 55 25.35 -35.37 9.35
C ALA A 55 24.22 -34.41 8.87
N ILE A 56 23.06 -34.99 8.50
CA ILE A 56 21.87 -34.22 8.11
C ILE A 56 21.42 -33.31 9.25
N ALA A 57 21.38 -33.79 10.49
CA ALA A 57 20.99 -32.99 11.65
C ALA A 57 21.89 -31.75 11.81
N ILE A 58 23.23 -31.96 11.71
CA ILE A 58 24.19 -30.86 11.83
C ILE A 58 24.07 -29.87 10.69
N VAL A 59 23.96 -30.31 9.42
CA VAL A 59 23.78 -29.44 8.26
C VAL A 59 22.49 -28.63 8.40
N ALA A 60 21.40 -29.28 8.77
CA ALA A 60 20.13 -28.63 8.95
C ALA A 60 20.17 -27.61 10.10
N LEU A 61 20.83 -27.89 11.21
CA LEU A 61 21.03 -26.90 12.29
C LEU A 61 21.86 -25.71 11.82
N ILE A 62 22.94 -25.94 11.08
CA ILE A 62 23.79 -24.87 10.54
C ILE A 62 23.01 -23.97 9.58
N LEU A 63 22.24 -24.55 8.66
CA LEU A 63 21.42 -23.79 7.72
C LEU A 63 20.28 -23.02 8.41
N GLY A 64 19.67 -23.64 9.43
CA GLY A 64 18.63 -22.99 10.24
C GLY A 64 19.19 -21.80 11.04
N LEU A 65 20.35 -21.96 11.69
CA LEU A 65 21.06 -20.90 12.40
C LEU A 65 21.54 -19.80 11.43
N GLY A 66 21.90 -20.16 10.21
CA GLY A 66 22.25 -19.23 9.14
C GLY A 66 21.09 -18.37 8.64
N GLY A 67 19.85 -18.65 9.08
CA GLY A 67 18.68 -17.91 8.64
C GLY A 67 18.42 -18.11 7.14
N LEU A 68 18.26 -19.37 6.71
CA LEU A 68 17.97 -19.68 5.31
C LEU A 68 16.63 -19.09 4.90
N HIS A 69 16.65 -18.23 3.91
CA HIS A 69 15.44 -17.60 3.38
C HIS A 69 15.47 -17.53 1.85
N ARG A 70 14.28 -17.44 1.25
CA ARG A 70 14.14 -17.15 -0.16
C ARG A 70 14.13 -15.65 -0.34
N LEU A 71 14.98 -15.12 -1.24
CA LEU A 71 15.00 -13.71 -1.57
C LEU A 71 13.64 -13.26 -2.10
N GLY A 72 13.14 -12.15 -1.58
CA GLY A 72 11.98 -11.47 -2.11
C GLY A 72 12.19 -11.10 -3.58
N ARG A 73 11.12 -11.05 -4.32
CA ARG A 73 11.11 -10.64 -5.74
C ARG A 73 10.23 -9.44 -5.91
N THR A 74 10.67 -8.54 -6.75
CA THR A 74 9.78 -7.51 -7.29
C THR A 74 9.24 -8.03 -8.62
N ILE A 75 7.93 -8.14 -8.73
CA ILE A 75 7.25 -8.54 -9.97
C ILE A 75 6.42 -7.37 -10.48
N GLU A 76 6.44 -7.18 -11.79
CA GLU A 76 5.53 -6.27 -12.45
C GLU A 76 4.15 -6.94 -12.56
N LYS A 77 3.14 -6.27 -12.04
CA LYS A 77 1.74 -6.67 -12.22
C LYS A 77 0.99 -5.55 -12.94
N SER A 78 0.05 -5.93 -13.77
CA SER A 78 -0.92 -5.01 -14.33
C SER A 78 -2.14 -4.97 -13.42
N GLY A 79 -2.63 -3.78 -13.15
CA GLY A 79 -3.85 -3.51 -12.40
C GLY A 79 -4.57 -2.30 -12.99
N GLU A 80 -5.64 -1.88 -12.34
CA GLU A 80 -6.34 -0.64 -12.69
C GLU A 80 -6.07 0.41 -11.63
N GLY A 81 -5.78 1.64 -12.04
CA GLY A 81 -5.53 2.74 -11.13
C GLY A 81 -5.35 4.07 -11.84
N ALA A 82 -5.32 5.14 -11.06
CA ALA A 82 -5.13 6.51 -11.52
C ALA A 82 -4.24 7.29 -10.55
N HIS A 83 -3.68 8.39 -11.03
CA HIS A 83 -2.93 9.34 -10.21
C HIS A 83 -3.83 10.53 -9.90
N ILE A 84 -4.35 10.57 -8.69
CA ILE A 84 -5.43 11.46 -8.26
C ILE A 84 -4.88 12.52 -7.31
N VAL A 85 -5.08 13.79 -7.62
CA VAL A 85 -4.93 14.88 -6.65
C VAL A 85 -6.31 15.27 -6.14
N LEU A 86 -6.52 15.10 -4.83
CA LEU A 86 -7.67 15.63 -4.13
C LEU A 86 -7.38 17.09 -3.75
N LEU A 87 -8.05 18.01 -4.42
CA LEU A 87 -7.95 19.45 -4.16
C LEU A 87 -9.20 19.90 -3.39
N ILE A 88 -9.04 20.14 -2.08
CA ILE A 88 -10.16 20.35 -1.17
C ILE A 88 -10.20 21.80 -0.71
N ASP A 89 -11.36 22.41 -0.88
CA ASP A 89 -11.68 23.74 -0.36
C ASP A 89 -11.79 23.70 1.17
N ARG A 90 -11.10 24.62 1.81
CA ARG A 90 -11.13 24.85 3.26
C ARG A 90 -11.61 26.24 3.61
N SER A 91 -12.39 26.89 2.73
CA SER A 91 -13.07 28.14 3.06
C SER A 91 -14.09 27.89 4.17
N SER A 92 -14.38 28.94 4.94
CA SER A 92 -15.30 28.85 6.09
C SER A 92 -16.74 28.46 5.71
N SER A 93 -17.15 28.67 4.45
CA SER A 93 -18.47 28.23 3.94
C SER A 93 -18.62 26.69 3.91
N MET A 94 -17.52 25.97 3.78
CA MET A 94 -17.51 24.49 3.84
C MET A 94 -17.89 23.94 5.21
N ASP A 95 -17.78 24.71 6.27
CA ASP A 95 -18.18 24.30 7.62
C ASP A 95 -19.69 24.45 7.85
N ASN A 96 -20.42 25.10 6.94
CA ASN A 96 -21.86 25.12 6.97
C ASN A 96 -22.47 23.82 6.46
N THR A 97 -23.74 23.60 6.86
CA THR A 97 -24.58 22.51 6.31
C THR A 97 -24.97 22.82 4.87
N PHE A 98 -25.57 21.88 4.17
CA PHE A 98 -26.18 22.12 2.85
C PHE A 98 -27.33 23.12 2.89
N ALA A 99 -27.92 23.36 4.07
CA ALA A 99 -28.92 24.44 4.27
C ALA A 99 -28.30 25.83 4.45
N GLY A 100 -26.97 25.98 4.40
CA GLY A 100 -26.25 27.25 4.48
C GLY A 100 -26.12 27.82 5.89
N ARG A 101 -26.32 27.03 6.93
CA ARG A 101 -26.20 27.45 8.34
C ARG A 101 -25.18 26.61 9.08
N ALA A 102 -24.73 27.09 10.23
CA ALA A 102 -23.87 26.29 11.12
C ALA A 102 -24.56 25.00 11.54
N PRO A 103 -23.83 23.85 11.64
CA PRO A 103 -24.41 22.58 12.08
C PRO A 103 -24.98 22.67 13.50
N GLU A 104 -26.17 22.16 13.68
CA GLU A 104 -26.85 22.05 14.98
C GLU A 104 -27.35 20.61 15.21
N GLY A 105 -27.33 20.16 16.46
CA GLY A 105 -28.02 18.92 16.86
C GLY A 105 -27.58 17.64 16.15
N GLY A 106 -26.35 17.53 15.66
CA GLY A 106 -25.83 16.38 14.96
C GLY A 106 -25.91 16.44 13.43
N GLU A 107 -26.27 17.60 12.89
CA GLU A 107 -26.17 17.85 11.45
C GLU A 107 -24.69 17.80 10.98
N GLU A 108 -24.48 17.33 9.77
CA GLU A 108 -23.15 17.24 9.17
C GLU A 108 -22.86 18.49 8.32
N SER A 109 -21.65 19.06 8.46
CA SER A 109 -21.20 20.13 7.56
C SER A 109 -20.84 19.57 6.18
N LYS A 110 -20.78 20.43 5.15
CA LYS A 110 -20.33 20.05 3.81
C LYS A 110 -18.91 19.46 3.85
N SER A 111 -18.01 20.05 4.63
CA SER A 111 -16.63 19.54 4.78
C SER A 111 -16.59 18.17 5.46
N ALA A 112 -17.40 17.95 6.49
CA ALA A 112 -17.46 16.65 7.18
C ALA A 112 -18.01 15.55 6.26
N ALA A 113 -19.11 15.84 5.54
CA ALA A 113 -19.68 14.91 4.56
C ALA A 113 -18.67 14.57 3.45
N ALA A 114 -18.02 15.57 2.88
CA ALA A 114 -17.02 15.37 1.84
C ALA A 114 -15.85 14.50 2.34
N ARG A 115 -15.29 14.80 3.52
CA ARG A 115 -14.19 14.00 4.11
C ARG A 115 -14.59 12.54 4.34
N ARG A 116 -15.74 12.30 4.93
CA ARG A 116 -16.24 10.95 5.16
C ARG A 116 -16.36 10.14 3.86
N LEU A 117 -16.96 10.73 2.84
CA LEU A 117 -17.19 10.05 1.56
C LEU A 117 -15.93 9.94 0.71
N LEU A 118 -15.00 10.90 0.77
CA LEU A 118 -13.69 10.76 0.15
C LEU A 118 -12.85 9.64 0.79
N LYS A 119 -12.92 9.48 2.11
CA LYS A 119 -12.25 8.37 2.80
C LYS A 119 -12.81 7.02 2.36
N ASP A 120 -14.12 6.90 2.28
CA ASP A 120 -14.77 5.69 1.77
C ASP A 120 -14.33 5.39 0.32
N PHE A 121 -14.24 6.40 -0.52
CA PHE A 121 -13.70 6.27 -1.88
C PHE A 121 -12.26 5.73 -1.89
N ILE A 122 -11.38 6.29 -1.06
CA ILE A 122 -9.96 5.90 -0.99
C ILE A 122 -9.79 4.45 -0.55
N VAL A 123 -10.60 3.98 0.40
CA VAL A 123 -10.55 2.58 0.89
C VAL A 123 -10.74 1.58 -0.25
N HIS A 124 -11.60 1.90 -1.22
CA HIS A 124 -11.93 1.01 -2.34
C HIS A 124 -11.01 1.15 -3.57
N ARG A 125 -9.88 1.88 -3.44
CA ARG A 125 -8.92 2.13 -4.51
C ARG A 125 -7.56 1.52 -4.18
N ASP A 126 -7.20 0.38 -4.79
CA ASP A 126 -6.05 -0.43 -4.36
C ASP A 126 -4.71 -0.02 -4.97
N HIS A 127 -4.70 0.61 -6.15
CA HIS A 127 -3.47 0.88 -6.89
C HIS A 127 -3.35 2.34 -7.35
N ASP A 128 -4.12 3.23 -6.72
CA ASP A 128 -4.04 4.65 -7.01
C ASP A 128 -2.87 5.30 -6.27
N LEU A 129 -2.24 6.25 -6.95
CA LEU A 129 -1.41 7.26 -6.30
C LEU A 129 -2.29 8.46 -5.98
N VAL A 130 -2.46 8.76 -4.69
CA VAL A 130 -3.31 9.85 -4.25
C VAL A 130 -2.48 10.90 -3.54
N GLY A 131 -2.56 12.15 -4.02
CA GLY A 131 -2.03 13.32 -3.35
C GLY A 131 -3.15 14.16 -2.78
N VAL A 132 -2.87 14.92 -1.73
CA VAL A 132 -3.86 15.80 -1.08
C VAL A 132 -3.34 17.21 -1.04
N ALA A 133 -4.11 18.12 -1.62
CA ALA A 133 -3.92 19.56 -1.55
C ALA A 133 -5.17 20.22 -0.99
N ALA A 134 -4.99 21.29 -0.27
CA ALA A 134 -6.09 22.13 0.18
C ALA A 134 -5.89 23.57 -0.28
N PHE A 135 -6.96 24.31 -0.32
CA PHE A 135 -6.89 25.74 -0.60
C PHE A 135 -7.95 26.52 0.18
N SER A 136 -7.60 27.74 0.46
CA SER A 136 -8.49 28.82 0.91
C SER A 136 -7.96 30.11 0.27
N THR A 137 -7.53 31.09 1.02
CA THR A 137 -6.80 32.26 0.51
C THR A 137 -5.47 31.88 -0.16
N SER A 138 -4.80 30.82 0.36
CA SER A 138 -3.56 30.27 -0.17
C SER A 138 -3.67 28.77 -0.36
N PRO A 139 -2.99 28.19 -1.36
CA PRO A 139 -2.92 26.77 -1.52
C PRO A 139 -1.98 26.16 -0.47
N MET A 140 -2.26 24.92 -0.06
CA MET A 140 -1.49 24.16 0.90
C MET A 140 -1.24 22.76 0.34
N HIS A 141 0.02 22.38 0.26
CA HIS A 141 0.43 21.02 -0.05
C HIS A 141 0.34 20.19 1.25
N ILE A 142 -0.61 19.27 1.34
CA ILE A 142 -0.87 18.50 2.55
C ILE A 142 -0.11 17.16 2.49
N LEU A 143 -0.24 16.42 1.38
CA LEU A 143 0.38 15.13 1.19
C LEU A 143 0.84 14.97 -0.26
N PRO A 144 2.10 14.61 -0.52
CA PRO A 144 2.55 14.27 -1.87
C PRO A 144 1.87 13.00 -2.38
N MET A 145 1.98 12.75 -3.69
CA MET A 145 1.43 11.53 -4.31
C MET A 145 1.99 10.29 -3.63
N THR A 146 1.10 9.43 -3.14
CA THR A 146 1.47 8.19 -2.43
C THR A 146 0.42 7.09 -2.64
N GLU A 147 0.85 5.83 -2.57
CA GLU A 147 -0.02 4.66 -2.55
C GLU A 147 -0.47 4.25 -1.13
N HIS A 148 0.05 4.93 -0.10
CA HIS A 148 -0.27 4.62 1.30
C HIS A 148 -1.63 5.20 1.71
N LYS A 149 -2.68 4.39 1.61
CA LYS A 149 -4.07 4.78 1.95
C LYS A 149 -4.21 5.40 3.33
N ASP A 150 -3.53 4.85 4.34
CA ASP A 150 -3.60 5.36 5.72
C ASP A 150 -3.07 6.79 5.82
N ALA A 151 -2.00 7.11 5.08
CA ALA A 151 -1.46 8.46 5.01
C ALA A 151 -2.45 9.42 4.33
N VAL A 152 -3.10 8.98 3.25
CA VAL A 152 -4.12 9.76 2.55
C VAL A 152 -5.34 10.01 3.45
N MET A 153 -5.83 8.98 4.15
CA MET A 153 -6.95 9.13 5.09
C MET A 153 -6.61 10.09 6.23
N ALA A 154 -5.40 9.98 6.80
CA ALA A 154 -4.94 10.91 7.84
C ALA A 154 -4.81 12.35 7.32
N ALA A 155 -4.35 12.55 6.08
CA ALA A 155 -4.26 13.85 5.45
C ALA A 155 -5.65 14.47 5.23
N VAL A 156 -6.65 13.68 4.81
CA VAL A 156 -8.05 14.13 4.68
C VAL A 156 -8.64 14.47 6.03
N ASP A 157 -8.36 13.68 7.08
CA ASP A 157 -8.83 13.97 8.44
C ASP A 157 -8.19 15.24 9.04
N ALA A 158 -6.92 15.50 8.74
CA ALA A 158 -6.23 16.71 9.20
C ALA A 158 -6.87 18.02 8.69
N MET A 159 -7.74 17.94 7.69
CA MET A 159 -8.48 19.07 7.15
C MET A 159 -9.80 19.37 7.91
N ASP A 160 -9.92 18.92 9.15
CA ASP A 160 -11.09 19.16 9.99
C ASP A 160 -11.25 20.63 10.44
N ARG A 161 -10.18 21.40 10.41
CA ARG A 161 -10.21 22.81 10.85
C ARG A 161 -10.51 23.74 9.70
N ALA A 162 -11.41 24.69 9.93
CA ALA A 162 -11.69 25.76 8.99
C ALA A 162 -10.42 26.50 8.54
N GLY A 163 -10.38 26.82 7.26
CA GLY A 163 -9.37 27.67 6.69
C GLY A 163 -9.72 29.16 6.81
N LEU A 164 -9.06 29.99 6.00
CA LEU A 164 -9.33 31.40 5.92
C LEU A 164 -10.57 31.66 5.03
N ALA A 165 -11.21 32.80 5.23
CA ALA A 165 -12.51 33.12 4.65
C ALA A 165 -12.57 33.27 3.12
N MET A 166 -11.42 33.39 2.44
CA MET A 166 -11.38 33.61 0.98
C MET A 166 -11.03 32.35 0.22
N THR A 167 -11.60 32.15 -0.95
CA THR A 167 -11.43 31.01 -1.82
C THR A 167 -10.61 31.39 -3.04
N ASN A 168 -9.45 30.72 -3.27
CA ASN A 168 -8.59 30.94 -4.43
C ASN A 168 -8.37 29.62 -5.21
N VAL A 169 -9.40 29.23 -5.96
CA VAL A 169 -9.40 28.02 -6.80
C VAL A 169 -8.24 28.00 -7.79
N GLY A 170 -7.91 29.13 -8.39
CA GLY A 170 -6.86 29.22 -9.41
C GLY A 170 -5.48 28.84 -8.87
N ARG A 171 -5.13 29.27 -7.66
CA ARG A 171 -3.86 28.86 -7.01
C ARG A 171 -3.90 27.42 -6.55
N GLY A 172 -5.05 26.92 -6.09
CA GLY A 172 -5.23 25.52 -5.74
C GLY A 172 -4.99 24.61 -6.94
N LEU A 173 -5.58 24.94 -8.08
CA LEU A 173 -5.37 24.19 -9.33
C LEU A 173 -3.91 24.24 -9.80
N ALA A 174 -3.24 25.39 -9.70
CA ALA A 174 -1.83 25.50 -10.04
C ALA A 174 -0.97 24.54 -9.20
N LEU A 175 -1.19 24.49 -7.88
CA LEU A 175 -0.52 23.54 -6.98
C LEU A 175 -0.81 22.09 -7.37
N SER A 176 -2.06 21.75 -7.69
CA SER A 176 -2.44 20.39 -8.09
C SER A 176 -1.75 19.95 -9.39
N LEU A 177 -1.57 20.90 -10.34
CA LEU A 177 -0.83 20.66 -11.58
C LEU A 177 0.66 20.42 -11.29
N ASP A 178 1.27 21.21 -10.41
CA ASP A 178 2.66 21.04 -9.99
C ASP A 178 2.87 19.67 -9.31
N MET A 179 1.92 19.21 -8.50
CA MET A 179 1.97 17.87 -7.89
C MET A 179 1.92 16.75 -8.95
N GLN A 180 1.16 16.94 -10.03
CA GLN A 180 1.08 15.99 -11.15
C GLN A 180 2.31 16.05 -12.06
N GLU A 181 3.03 17.18 -12.11
CA GLU A 181 4.25 17.31 -12.92
C GLU A 181 5.42 16.47 -12.40
N ALA A 182 5.48 16.25 -11.09
CA ALA A 182 6.51 15.42 -10.46
C ALA A 182 6.41 13.94 -10.85
N ASP A 183 5.25 13.50 -11.38
CA ASP A 183 5.00 12.14 -11.77
C ASP A 183 5.25 11.91 -13.27
N THR A 184 6.11 10.94 -13.58
CA THR A 184 6.46 10.56 -14.96
C THR A 184 5.72 9.31 -15.47
N SER A 185 4.87 8.71 -14.65
CA SER A 185 4.11 7.51 -14.98
C SER A 185 3.13 7.75 -16.15
N PRO A 186 2.83 6.71 -16.96
CA PRO A 186 1.83 6.78 -18.03
C PRO A 186 0.38 6.69 -17.51
N ALA A 187 0.15 6.58 -16.22
CA ALA A 187 -1.19 6.47 -15.63
C ALA A 187 -2.07 7.68 -15.93
N ALA A 188 -3.39 7.48 -15.90
CA ALA A 188 -4.35 8.57 -16.01
C ALA A 188 -4.17 9.57 -14.86
N ARG A 189 -4.09 10.85 -15.21
CA ARG A 189 -3.95 11.94 -14.24
C ARG A 189 -5.28 12.60 -14.00
N VAL A 190 -5.62 12.73 -12.73
CA VAL A 190 -6.94 13.22 -12.30
C VAL A 190 -6.77 14.28 -11.24
N ILE A 191 -7.52 15.35 -11.36
CA ILE A 191 -7.73 16.34 -10.29
C ILE A 191 -9.20 16.28 -9.90
N VAL A 192 -9.48 16.01 -8.63
CA VAL A 192 -10.83 16.10 -8.05
C VAL A 192 -10.87 17.34 -7.19
N LEU A 193 -11.51 18.39 -7.71
CA LEU A 193 -11.77 19.63 -7.00
C LEU A 193 -13.05 19.47 -6.18
N VAL A 194 -12.98 19.67 -4.89
CA VAL A 194 -14.11 19.65 -3.95
C VAL A 194 -14.26 21.05 -3.37
N SER A 195 -15.34 21.72 -3.70
CA SER A 195 -15.59 23.11 -3.28
C SER A 195 -17.08 23.40 -3.21
N ASP A 196 -17.50 24.29 -2.31
CA ASP A 196 -18.88 24.73 -2.18
C ASP A 196 -19.15 26.13 -2.83
N GLY A 197 -18.14 26.65 -3.51
CA GLY A 197 -18.25 27.94 -4.21
C GLY A 197 -17.17 28.10 -5.26
N ALA A 198 -17.33 29.16 -6.04
CA ALA A 198 -16.37 29.55 -7.04
C ALA A 198 -15.88 30.96 -6.77
N ALA A 199 -14.59 31.17 -6.97
CA ALA A 199 -14.00 32.49 -6.97
C ALA A 199 -13.70 32.92 -8.40
N VAL A 200 -13.73 34.22 -8.63
CA VAL A 200 -13.30 34.80 -9.89
C VAL A 200 -11.80 34.59 -10.05
N ILE A 201 -11.40 33.84 -11.09
CA ILE A 201 -9.99 33.64 -11.42
C ILE A 201 -9.49 34.81 -12.28
N ASP A 202 -8.44 35.48 -11.84
CA ASP A 202 -7.77 36.52 -12.61
C ASP A 202 -7.36 36.06 -14.01
N ARG A 203 -7.51 36.88 -15.03
CA ARG A 203 -7.23 36.53 -16.43
C ARG A 203 -5.81 36.00 -16.64
N LYS A 204 -4.80 36.58 -15.97
CA LYS A 204 -3.41 36.12 -16.06
C LYS A 204 -3.26 34.74 -15.48
N VAL A 205 -3.99 34.38 -14.42
CA VAL A 205 -4.01 33.06 -13.83
C VAL A 205 -4.73 32.07 -14.75
N GLN A 206 -5.84 32.47 -15.38
CA GLN A 206 -6.53 31.66 -16.38
C GLN A 206 -5.60 31.26 -17.54
N ASP A 207 -4.82 32.21 -18.08
CA ASP A 207 -3.90 31.96 -19.18
C ASP A 207 -2.77 30.98 -18.78
N LYS A 208 -2.25 31.14 -17.55
CA LYS A 208 -1.26 30.18 -17.01
C LYS A 208 -1.86 28.79 -16.85
N LEU A 209 -3.09 28.67 -16.33
CA LEU A 209 -3.77 27.39 -16.18
C LEU A 209 -4.03 26.73 -17.53
N ARG A 210 -4.51 27.50 -18.56
CA ARG A 210 -4.67 26.97 -19.92
C ARG A 210 -3.35 26.40 -20.46
N ALA A 211 -2.26 27.15 -20.31
CA ALA A 211 -0.95 26.69 -20.77
C ALA A 211 -0.47 25.43 -20.02
N ALA A 212 -0.75 25.32 -18.72
CA ALA A 212 -0.36 24.18 -17.90
C ALA A 212 -1.20 22.92 -18.25
N PHE A 213 -2.51 23.03 -18.35
CA PHE A 213 -3.39 21.93 -18.76
C PHE A 213 -3.12 21.45 -20.20
N ALA A 214 -2.72 22.35 -21.10
CA ALA A 214 -2.37 21.98 -22.48
C ALA A 214 -1.09 21.13 -22.59
N ARG A 215 -0.22 21.13 -21.59
CA ARG A 215 1.05 20.37 -21.63
C ARG A 215 0.84 18.87 -21.46
N ARG A 216 -0.17 18.45 -20.71
CA ARG A 216 -0.42 17.04 -20.40
C ARG A 216 -1.93 16.77 -20.31
N PRO A 217 -2.40 15.59 -20.75
CA PRO A 217 -3.78 15.20 -20.53
C PRO A 217 -4.03 14.97 -19.03
N ILE A 218 -4.93 15.76 -18.48
CA ILE A 218 -5.37 15.67 -17.08
C ILE A 218 -6.89 15.76 -17.09
N ASN A 219 -7.55 14.83 -16.40
CA ASN A 219 -8.99 14.83 -16.22
C ASN A 219 -9.33 15.69 -15.00
N LEU A 220 -10.25 16.63 -15.16
CA LEU A 220 -10.69 17.50 -14.09
C LEU A 220 -12.13 17.19 -13.71
N TYR A 221 -12.35 16.80 -12.48
CA TYR A 221 -13.68 16.64 -11.90
C TYR A 221 -13.92 17.72 -10.87
N TRP A 222 -15.05 18.42 -10.99
CA TRP A 222 -15.47 19.39 -10.01
C TRP A 222 -16.68 18.86 -9.23
N LEU A 223 -16.49 18.53 -7.97
CA LEU A 223 -17.54 18.19 -7.03
C LEU A 223 -17.98 19.47 -6.33
N PHE A 224 -19.05 20.07 -6.86
CA PHE A 224 -19.62 21.30 -6.36
C PHE A 224 -20.66 21.02 -5.28
N LEU A 225 -20.34 21.40 -4.04
CA LEU A 225 -21.20 21.22 -2.86
C LEU A 225 -22.15 22.38 -2.70
N ARG A 226 -23.23 22.37 -3.45
CA ARG A 226 -24.17 23.44 -3.54
C ARG A 226 -24.95 23.63 -2.23
N THR A 227 -25.09 24.89 -1.78
CA THR A 227 -26.04 25.25 -0.73
C THR A 227 -27.46 25.29 -1.31
N ALA A 228 -28.41 24.70 -0.61
CA ALA A 228 -29.81 24.70 -1.05
C ALA A 228 -30.33 26.12 -1.27
N GLY A 229 -31.02 26.36 -2.39
CA GLY A 229 -31.57 27.63 -2.76
C GLY A 229 -30.60 28.64 -3.39
N THR A 230 -29.28 28.29 -3.52
CA THR A 230 -28.34 29.13 -4.26
C THR A 230 -28.32 28.76 -5.77
N PRO A 231 -27.87 29.69 -6.65
CA PRO A 231 -27.70 29.35 -8.07
C PRO A 231 -26.78 28.16 -8.27
N GLY A 232 -27.14 27.26 -9.19
CA GLY A 232 -26.31 26.14 -9.59
C GLY A 232 -25.41 26.48 -10.78
N ILE A 233 -24.54 25.54 -11.16
CA ILE A 233 -23.62 25.69 -12.29
C ILE A 233 -24.35 25.96 -13.61
N SER A 234 -25.52 25.36 -13.78
CA SER A 234 -26.35 25.49 -14.99
C SER A 234 -27.36 26.63 -14.94
N THR A 235 -27.45 27.34 -13.83
CA THR A 235 -28.43 28.40 -13.65
C THR A 235 -28.20 29.54 -14.67
N VAL A 236 -29.26 29.89 -15.39
CA VAL A 236 -29.25 31.04 -16.32
C VAL A 236 -29.73 32.24 -15.56
N PRO A 237 -29.07 33.41 -15.65
CA PRO A 237 -29.51 34.62 -14.99
C PRO A 237 -30.92 35.01 -15.46
N ALA A 238 -31.73 35.54 -14.54
CA ALA A 238 -33.06 36.02 -14.84
C ALA A 238 -33.01 37.29 -15.74
N PRO A 239 -34.07 37.61 -16.46
CA PRO A 239 -34.12 38.85 -17.26
C PRO A 239 -33.85 40.09 -16.38
N GLY A 240 -32.73 40.78 -16.66
CA GLY A 240 -32.27 41.93 -15.89
C GLY A 240 -31.16 41.65 -14.89
N GLU A 241 -30.78 40.40 -14.65
CA GLU A 241 -29.59 40.05 -13.90
C GLU A 241 -28.33 40.03 -14.78
N GLU A 242 -27.20 40.42 -14.19
CA GLU A 242 -25.93 40.46 -14.93
C GLU A 242 -25.31 39.08 -15.03
N ASP A 243 -24.97 38.59 -16.25
CA ASP A 243 -24.15 37.39 -16.47
C ASP A 243 -22.66 37.74 -16.39
N THR A 244 -22.18 38.07 -15.19
CA THR A 244 -20.77 38.42 -14.93
C THR A 244 -20.13 37.42 -13.99
N PRO A 245 -18.80 37.28 -14.02
CA PRO A 245 -18.10 36.39 -13.09
C PRO A 245 -18.32 36.74 -11.62
N GLN A 246 -18.65 38.00 -11.32
CA GLN A 246 -18.92 38.45 -9.96
C GLN A 246 -20.34 38.11 -9.49
N ALA A 247 -21.30 38.15 -10.41
CA ALA A 247 -22.70 37.84 -10.09
C ALA A 247 -22.99 36.34 -10.11
N MET A 248 -22.33 35.61 -11.02
CA MET A 248 -22.51 34.14 -11.21
C MET A 248 -21.20 33.41 -11.30
N PRO A 249 -20.40 33.39 -10.22
CA PRO A 249 -19.03 32.85 -10.23
C PRO A 249 -18.97 31.38 -10.58
N GLU A 250 -19.91 30.53 -10.10
CA GLU A 250 -19.95 29.08 -10.36
C GLU A 250 -20.16 28.80 -11.85
N ARG A 251 -21.11 29.49 -12.47
CA ARG A 251 -21.40 29.40 -13.91
C ARG A 251 -20.19 29.81 -14.75
N HIS A 252 -19.49 30.87 -14.38
CA HIS A 252 -18.32 31.35 -15.11
C HIS A 252 -17.09 30.47 -14.90
N LEU A 253 -16.95 29.86 -13.73
CA LEU A 253 -15.90 28.88 -13.46
C LEU A 253 -16.13 27.60 -14.28
N ASP A 254 -17.36 27.11 -14.37
CA ASP A 254 -17.72 25.98 -15.23
C ASP A 254 -17.44 26.29 -16.72
N LYS A 255 -17.85 27.47 -17.21
CA LYS A 255 -17.51 27.90 -18.57
C LYS A 255 -16.00 27.93 -18.81
N PHE A 256 -15.24 28.43 -17.82
CA PHE A 256 -13.77 28.41 -17.90
C PHE A 256 -13.22 27.00 -17.99
N PHE A 257 -13.64 26.08 -17.13
CA PHE A 257 -13.18 24.69 -17.17
C PHE A 257 -13.53 23.99 -18.49
N LYS A 258 -14.74 24.19 -19.02
CA LYS A 258 -15.13 23.70 -20.35
C LYS A 258 -14.25 24.25 -21.47
N SER A 259 -13.71 25.47 -21.30
CA SER A 259 -12.83 26.10 -22.28
C SER A 259 -11.38 25.61 -22.26
N LEU A 260 -10.98 24.76 -21.31
CA LEU A 260 -9.61 24.27 -21.16
C LEU A 260 -9.22 23.22 -22.21
N GLY A 261 -10.19 22.60 -22.91
CA GLY A 261 -9.93 21.58 -23.92
C GLY A 261 -9.49 20.24 -23.34
N ILE A 262 -9.76 20.00 -22.06
CA ILE A 262 -9.45 18.75 -21.32
C ILE A 262 -10.73 17.96 -21.06
N SER A 263 -10.59 16.71 -20.61
CA SER A 263 -11.71 15.96 -20.06
C SER A 263 -12.14 16.60 -18.74
N TYR A 264 -13.30 17.25 -18.79
CA TYR A 264 -13.87 17.97 -17.64
C TYR A 264 -15.29 17.52 -17.37
N ARG A 265 -15.62 17.31 -16.11
CA ARG A 265 -16.98 17.05 -15.67
C ARG A 265 -17.26 17.68 -14.31
N ALA A 266 -18.40 18.34 -14.19
CA ALA A 266 -18.89 18.87 -12.92
C ALA A 266 -20.02 17.99 -12.39
N PHE A 267 -20.03 17.79 -11.08
CA PHE A 267 -21.08 17.15 -10.32
C PHE A 267 -21.59 18.12 -9.27
N GLU A 268 -22.87 18.41 -9.34
CA GLU A 268 -23.55 19.30 -8.39
C GLU A 268 -24.21 18.45 -7.30
N ALA A 269 -23.90 18.69 -6.04
CA ALA A 269 -24.38 17.94 -4.90
C ALA A 269 -25.00 18.87 -3.85
N GLU A 270 -26.26 18.65 -3.54
CA GLU A 270 -27.05 19.40 -2.52
C GLU A 270 -27.22 18.64 -1.21
N ASN A 271 -26.69 17.39 -1.16
CA ASN A 271 -26.78 16.51 -0.01
C ASN A 271 -25.64 15.45 -0.06
N PRO A 272 -25.38 14.73 1.04
CA PRO A 272 -24.33 13.72 1.09
C PRO A 272 -24.52 12.56 0.09
N GLU A 273 -25.77 12.18 -0.21
CA GLU A 273 -26.09 11.12 -1.15
C GLU A 273 -25.64 11.46 -2.58
N ALA A 274 -25.84 12.72 -3.00
CA ALA A 274 -25.37 13.23 -4.28
C ALA A 274 -23.84 13.24 -4.38
N ILE A 275 -23.13 13.54 -3.29
CA ILE A 275 -21.67 13.42 -3.21
C ILE A 275 -21.25 11.96 -3.43
N ALA A 276 -21.88 11.02 -2.76
CA ALA A 276 -21.55 9.58 -2.87
C ALA A 276 -21.74 9.08 -4.31
N LEU A 277 -22.83 9.48 -4.97
CA LEU A 277 -23.07 9.14 -6.38
C LEU A 277 -22.01 9.73 -7.30
N ALA A 278 -21.65 11.00 -7.13
CA ALA A 278 -20.63 11.67 -7.92
C ALA A 278 -19.25 10.99 -7.76
N ILE A 279 -18.85 10.71 -6.54
CA ILE A 279 -17.60 10.02 -6.22
C ILE A 279 -17.57 8.59 -6.82
N SER A 280 -18.69 7.86 -6.73
CA SER A 280 -18.82 6.53 -7.35
C SER A 280 -18.68 6.60 -8.87
N GLU A 281 -19.24 7.62 -9.50
CA GLU A 281 -19.13 7.80 -10.96
C GLU A 281 -17.70 8.16 -11.38
N ILE A 282 -17.03 9.08 -10.67
CA ILE A 282 -15.60 9.37 -10.87
C ILE A 282 -14.78 8.09 -10.75
N GLY A 283 -15.04 7.27 -9.73
CA GLY A 283 -14.37 6.01 -9.51
C GLY A 283 -14.51 5.01 -10.68
N LYS A 284 -15.64 5.01 -11.36
CA LYS A 284 -15.88 4.15 -12.54
C LYS A 284 -15.18 4.69 -13.79
N LEU A 285 -15.12 6.02 -13.95
CA LEU A 285 -14.52 6.67 -15.11
C LEU A 285 -13.00 6.56 -15.11
N GLU A 286 -12.38 6.59 -13.94
CA GLU A 286 -10.93 6.64 -13.78
C GLU A 286 -10.33 5.29 -13.40
N ARG A 287 -10.65 4.26 -14.20
CA ARG A 287 -10.02 2.94 -14.15
C ARG A 287 -9.17 2.74 -15.39
N SER A 288 -7.90 3.06 -15.30
CA SER A 288 -6.95 2.85 -16.38
C SER A 288 -5.99 1.70 -16.05
N PRO A 289 -5.58 0.89 -17.04
CA PRO A 289 -4.57 -0.13 -16.80
C PRO A 289 -3.25 0.53 -16.41
N ILE A 290 -2.71 0.12 -15.28
CA ILE A 290 -1.40 0.55 -14.79
C ILE A 290 -0.52 -0.66 -14.54
N THR A 291 0.80 -0.46 -14.63
CA THR A 291 1.78 -1.46 -14.23
C THR A 291 2.39 -1.00 -12.90
N TYR A 292 2.30 -1.84 -11.88
CA TYR A 292 2.88 -1.57 -10.57
C TYR A 292 3.84 -2.67 -10.14
N LEU A 293 4.80 -2.31 -9.28
CA LEU A 293 5.80 -3.22 -8.77
C LEU A 293 5.36 -3.79 -7.42
N GLU A 294 4.95 -5.06 -7.42
CA GLU A 294 4.63 -5.76 -6.19
C GLU A 294 5.89 -6.41 -5.61
N ARG A 295 6.21 -6.08 -4.36
CA ARG A 295 7.28 -6.73 -3.61
C ARG A 295 6.72 -7.96 -2.91
N ILE A 296 7.11 -9.14 -3.40
CA ILE A 296 6.88 -10.37 -2.65
C ILE A 296 7.92 -10.38 -1.52
N PRO A 297 7.50 -10.43 -0.24
CA PRO A 297 8.42 -10.46 0.88
C PRO A 297 9.30 -11.73 0.83
N HIS A 298 10.44 -11.70 1.50
CA HIS A 298 11.28 -12.87 1.68
C HIS A 298 10.53 -13.93 2.51
N GLU A 299 10.63 -15.18 2.08
CA GLU A 299 10.07 -16.34 2.79
C GLU A 299 11.14 -16.94 3.68
N ASP A 300 10.93 -16.94 5.00
CA ASP A 300 11.81 -17.60 5.96
C ASP A 300 11.62 -19.12 5.89
N LEU A 301 12.69 -19.84 5.61
CA LEU A 301 12.72 -21.30 5.53
C LEU A 301 13.32 -21.94 6.78
N SER A 302 13.78 -21.17 7.75
CA SER A 302 14.46 -21.66 8.96
C SER A 302 13.62 -22.66 9.72
N ALA A 303 12.31 -22.43 9.85
CA ALA A 303 11.41 -23.35 10.54
C ALA A 303 11.35 -24.73 9.87
N ARG A 304 11.33 -24.79 8.52
CA ARG A 304 11.33 -26.06 7.77
C ARG A 304 12.64 -26.80 7.95
N VAL A 305 13.75 -26.09 7.94
CA VAL A 305 15.09 -26.67 8.12
C VAL A 305 15.27 -27.18 9.54
N PHE A 306 14.80 -26.46 10.57
CA PHE A 306 14.80 -26.96 11.94
C PHE A 306 13.89 -28.18 12.12
N ALA A 307 12.78 -28.30 11.40
CA ALA A 307 11.94 -29.49 11.43
C ALA A 307 12.70 -30.72 10.89
N VAL A 308 13.49 -30.54 9.83
CA VAL A 308 14.37 -31.65 9.31
C VAL A 308 15.43 -32.03 10.36
N ALA A 309 16.06 -31.04 11.01
CA ALA A 309 17.02 -31.34 12.08
C ALA A 309 16.37 -32.09 13.24
N ALA A 310 15.18 -31.69 13.67
CA ALA A 310 14.43 -32.35 14.73
C ALA A 310 14.06 -33.79 14.35
N ALA A 311 13.61 -34.04 13.13
CA ALA A 311 13.31 -35.39 12.64
C ALA A 311 14.56 -36.31 12.67
N ALA A 312 15.70 -35.78 12.19
CA ALA A 312 16.95 -36.53 12.21
C ALA A 312 17.42 -36.83 13.66
N LEU A 313 17.30 -35.87 14.57
CA LEU A 313 17.60 -36.04 15.99
C LEU A 313 16.67 -37.07 16.67
N LEU A 314 15.39 -37.13 16.31
CA LEU A 314 14.44 -38.11 16.82
C LEU A 314 14.83 -39.53 16.38
N VAL A 315 15.30 -39.72 15.15
CA VAL A 315 15.82 -41.00 14.67
C VAL A 315 17.03 -41.45 15.50
N LEU A 316 17.97 -40.53 15.74
CA LEU A 316 19.15 -40.79 16.56
C LEU A 316 18.76 -41.12 18.02
N LEU A 317 17.80 -40.39 18.59
CA LEU A 317 17.30 -40.65 19.94
C LEU A 317 16.61 -42.01 20.03
N ALA A 318 15.78 -42.38 19.06
CA ALA A 318 15.11 -43.66 19.01
C ALA A 318 16.13 -44.83 18.95
N ALA A 319 17.16 -44.67 18.11
CA ALA A 319 18.27 -45.62 18.05
C ALA A 319 19.01 -45.75 19.40
N LYS A 320 19.25 -44.59 20.07
CA LYS A 320 19.92 -44.57 21.36
C LYS A 320 19.10 -45.23 22.49
N LEU A 321 17.79 -45.06 22.47
CA LEU A 321 16.88 -45.67 23.43
C LEU A 321 16.71 -47.17 23.21
N SER A 322 16.96 -47.67 21.99
CA SER A 322 16.92 -49.09 21.66
C SER A 322 18.22 -49.83 21.93
N GLU A 323 19.30 -49.14 22.33
CA GLU A 323 20.56 -49.74 22.73
C GLU A 323 20.37 -50.66 23.96
N VAL A 324 20.65 -51.96 23.81
CA VAL A 324 20.71 -52.92 24.90
C VAL A 324 22.12 -52.92 25.47
N ARG A 325 22.28 -52.63 26.76
CA ARG A 325 23.58 -52.74 27.45
C ARG A 325 23.85 -54.21 27.76
N LEU A 326 24.85 -54.78 27.12
CA LEU A 326 25.37 -56.10 27.50
C LEU A 326 26.21 -55.94 28.80
N VAL A 327 25.73 -56.49 29.90
CA VAL A 327 26.47 -56.52 31.18
C VAL A 327 27.59 -57.57 31.05
N SER A 328 28.83 -57.15 31.32
CA SER A 328 29.94 -58.02 31.35
C SER A 328 29.84 -58.97 32.59
N PRO A 329 30.02 -60.27 32.44
CA PRO A 329 29.95 -61.22 33.58
C PRO A 329 31.02 -61.06 34.64
N ARG A 330 31.87 -60.01 34.54
CA ARG A 330 32.99 -59.76 35.46
C ARG A 330 32.71 -58.81 36.63
N GLU A 331 31.53 -58.29 36.72
CA GLU A 331 31.16 -57.38 37.86
C GLU A 331 30.39 -58.10 38.99
N GLU A 332 30.21 -59.41 38.94
CA GLU A 332 29.57 -60.20 40.02
C GLU A 332 30.54 -61.15 40.76
N ALA A 333 31.83 -60.83 40.87
CA ALA A 333 32.75 -61.59 41.67
C ALA A 333 33.48 -60.76 42.68
#